data_66b0db0a9e7a97d0342f198aa618ba34
#
_entry.id   66b0db0a9e7a97d0342f198aa618ba34
#
_cell.length_a   1.000
_cell.length_b   1.000
_cell.length_c   1.000
_cell.angle_alpha   90.00
_cell.angle_beta   90.00
_cell.angle_gamma   90.00
#
_symmetry.space_group_name_H-M   'P 1'
#
loop_
_entity.id
_entity.type
_entity.pdbx_description
1 polymer ?
#
loop_
_entity_poly.entity_id
_entity_poly.type
_entity_poly.pdbx_seq_one_letter_code
_entity_poly.pdbx_strand_id
1 'polypeptide(L)'
;MNTYPAALRHLVDADTYDLDIDLGFNVRIVQRVRLEGLNTPEKNTAEGKAANAWATEWFAQHGPDLVVQTHRKEKYGRWLATVTAADGACLNTDLLEAGQAAPYDGTGPRPLPEPKE
;
A
#
# COMPACT_ATOMS: atom_id res chain seq x y z
N MET A 1 -12.81 -3.33 12.49
CA MET A 1 -12.01 -2.79 11.39
C MET A 1 -12.89 -2.02 10.43
N ASN A 2 -12.44 -0.89 9.99
CA ASN A 2 -13.24 0.00 9.17
C ASN A 2 -12.79 -0.07 7.72
N THR A 3 -13.76 -0.06 6.81
CA THR A 3 -13.51 -0.02 5.37
C THR A 3 -14.14 1.22 4.78
N TYR A 4 -13.43 1.83 3.82
CA TYR A 4 -13.87 3.07 3.19
C TYR A 4 -13.55 3.05 1.70
N PRO A 5 -14.43 3.63 0.87
CA PRO A 5 -14.03 3.92 -0.51
C PRO A 5 -12.85 4.89 -0.54
N ALA A 6 -11.95 4.68 -1.47
CA ALA A 6 -10.74 5.51 -1.57
C ALA A 6 -10.24 5.61 -2.99
N ALA A 7 -9.37 6.57 -3.24
CA ALA A 7 -8.62 6.69 -4.49
C ALA A 7 -7.18 7.08 -4.18
N LEU A 8 -6.27 6.72 -5.05
CA LEU A 8 -4.87 7.08 -4.89
C LEU A 8 -4.70 8.59 -5.10
N ARG A 9 -4.09 9.26 -4.13
CA ARG A 9 -3.71 10.66 -4.24
C ARG A 9 -2.25 10.82 -4.64
N HIS A 10 -1.36 10.09 -3.95
CA HIS A 10 0.07 10.18 -4.19
C HIS A 10 0.75 8.90 -3.72
N LEU A 11 1.62 8.34 -4.55
CA LEU A 11 2.48 7.22 -4.19
C LEU A 11 3.75 7.79 -3.57
N VAL A 12 3.96 7.49 -2.28
CA VAL A 12 5.17 7.89 -1.54
C VAL A 12 6.26 6.84 -1.73
N ASP A 13 5.92 5.60 -1.42
CA ASP A 13 6.71 4.39 -1.65
C ASP A 13 5.74 3.26 -1.99
N ALA A 14 6.26 2.14 -2.47
CA ALA A 14 5.40 1.01 -2.81
C ALA A 14 4.65 0.44 -1.60
N ASP A 15 5.09 0.72 -0.37
CA ASP A 15 4.40 0.33 0.85
C ASP A 15 3.71 1.51 1.57
N THR A 16 3.76 2.73 1.00
CA THR A 16 3.22 3.94 1.65
C THR A 16 2.54 4.82 0.61
N TYR A 17 1.30 5.18 0.88
CA TYR A 17 0.47 5.95 -0.06
C TYR A 17 -0.31 7.02 0.67
N ASP A 18 -0.52 8.15 0.00
CA ASP A 18 -1.54 9.12 0.40
C ASP A 18 -2.82 8.77 -0.36
N LEU A 19 -3.87 8.46 0.38
CA LEU A 19 -5.17 8.10 -0.17
C LEU A 19 -6.18 9.21 0.11
N ASP A 20 -7.02 9.47 -0.88
CA ASP A 20 -8.21 10.30 -0.73
C ASP A 20 -9.33 9.37 -0.27
N ILE A 21 -9.77 9.50 0.98
CA ILE A 21 -10.68 8.56 1.63
C ILE A 21 -12.05 9.22 1.80
N ASP A 22 -13.08 8.52 1.36
CA ASP A 22 -14.47 8.94 1.50
C ASP A 22 -15.02 8.42 2.84
N LEU A 23 -15.31 9.35 3.76
CA LEU A 23 -15.86 9.02 5.07
C LEU A 23 -17.40 9.03 5.09
N GLY A 24 -18.03 9.26 3.95
CA GLY A 24 -19.47 9.47 3.88
C GLY A 24 -19.85 10.92 4.21
N PHE A 25 -21.13 11.24 4.06
CA PHE A 25 -21.67 12.58 4.35
C PHE A 25 -20.97 13.72 3.58
N ASN A 26 -20.41 13.42 2.41
CA ASN A 26 -19.59 14.36 1.62
C ASN A 26 -18.30 14.79 2.34
N VAL A 27 -17.84 14.01 3.31
CA VAL A 27 -16.57 14.27 4.01
C VAL A 27 -15.48 13.40 3.40
N ARG A 28 -14.41 14.03 2.95
CA ARG A 28 -13.24 13.33 2.42
C ARG A 28 -12.00 13.82 3.15
N ILE A 29 -11.06 12.90 3.36
CA ILE A 29 -9.75 13.25 3.95
C ILE A 29 -8.64 12.67 3.07
N VAL A 30 -7.48 13.28 3.12
CA VAL A 30 -6.25 12.69 2.59
C VAL A 30 -5.48 12.12 3.76
N GLN A 31 -5.25 10.81 3.73
CA GLN A 31 -4.60 10.11 4.84
C GLN A 31 -3.44 9.28 4.30
N ARG A 32 -2.28 9.43 4.93
CA ARG A 32 -1.13 8.58 4.62
C ARG A 32 -1.32 7.23 5.29
N VAL A 33 -1.20 6.17 4.50
CA VAL A 33 -1.32 4.79 4.99
C VAL A 33 -0.07 4.01 4.62
N ARG A 34 0.27 3.05 5.47
CA ARG A 34 1.29 2.06 5.20
C ARG A 34 0.61 0.70 5.04
N LEU A 35 1.05 -0.07 4.04
CA LEU A 35 0.44 -1.38 3.81
C LEU A 35 0.77 -2.35 4.94
N GLU A 36 -0.26 -3.02 5.45
CA GLU A 36 -0.14 -4.01 6.52
C GLU A 36 0.57 -5.25 6.01
N GLY A 37 1.47 -5.77 6.83
CA GLY A 37 2.02 -7.10 6.63
C GLY A 37 3.23 -7.20 5.72
N LEU A 38 3.76 -6.08 5.22
CA LEU A 38 4.86 -6.13 4.26
C LEU A 38 5.83 -4.96 4.38
N ASN A 39 6.98 -5.11 3.76
CA ASN A 39 7.95 -4.04 3.57
C ASN A 39 8.50 -4.10 2.14
N THR A 40 8.66 -2.94 1.51
CA THR A 40 9.27 -2.81 0.19
C THR A 40 10.66 -2.19 0.31
N PRO A 41 11.54 -2.41 -0.70
CA PRO A 41 12.87 -1.78 -0.69
C PRO A 41 12.80 -0.26 -0.70
N GLU A 42 13.85 0.38 -0.21
CA GLU A 42 13.96 1.84 -0.18
C GLU A 42 13.85 2.43 -1.58
N LYS A 43 13.13 3.53 -1.72
CA LYS A 43 12.81 4.14 -3.02
C LYS A 43 14.01 4.60 -3.83
N ASN A 44 15.14 4.85 -3.17
CA ASN A 44 16.36 5.30 -3.83
C ASN A 44 17.26 4.14 -4.31
N THR A 45 16.84 2.90 -4.11
CA THR A 45 17.52 1.71 -4.64
C THR A 45 16.90 1.30 -5.96
N ALA A 46 17.62 0.49 -6.74
CA ALA A 46 17.07 -0.06 -7.99
C ALA A 46 15.82 -0.91 -7.73
N GLU A 47 15.85 -1.71 -6.67
CA GLU A 47 14.74 -2.57 -6.26
C GLU A 47 13.53 -1.74 -5.81
N GLY A 48 13.78 -0.63 -5.09
CA GLY A 48 12.72 0.28 -4.66
C GLY A 48 12.07 1.00 -5.82
N LYS A 49 12.87 1.44 -6.80
CA LYS A 49 12.34 2.05 -8.02
C LYS A 49 11.50 1.07 -8.82
N ALA A 50 11.94 -0.19 -8.90
CA ALA A 50 11.19 -1.25 -9.57
C ALA A 50 9.86 -1.52 -8.84
N ALA A 51 9.85 -1.56 -7.52
CA ALA A 51 8.64 -1.74 -6.73
C ALA A 51 7.66 -0.58 -6.94
N ASN A 52 8.17 0.65 -6.96
CA ASN A 52 7.32 1.83 -7.19
C ASN A 52 6.72 1.82 -8.61
N ALA A 53 7.50 1.45 -9.62
CA ALA A 53 7.01 1.31 -10.99
C ALA A 53 5.95 0.22 -11.09
N TRP A 54 6.17 -0.91 -10.44
CA TRP A 54 5.20 -2.00 -10.40
C TRP A 54 3.88 -1.55 -9.76
N ALA A 55 3.96 -0.84 -8.63
CA ALA A 55 2.78 -0.33 -7.93
C ALA A 55 2.03 0.69 -8.79
N THR A 56 2.74 1.58 -9.47
CA THR A 56 2.12 2.56 -10.38
C THR A 56 1.31 1.84 -11.45
N GLU A 57 1.87 0.79 -12.03
CA GLU A 57 1.18 -0.01 -13.05
C GLU A 57 -0.03 -0.74 -12.45
N TRP A 58 0.09 -1.26 -11.22
CA TRP A 58 -1.02 -1.90 -10.54
C TRP A 58 -2.22 -0.94 -10.42
N PHE A 59 -2.00 0.30 -9.99
CA PHE A 59 -3.06 1.29 -9.88
C PHE A 59 -3.65 1.65 -11.24
N ALA A 60 -2.81 1.69 -12.28
CA ALA A 60 -3.29 1.94 -13.65
C ALA A 60 -4.22 0.83 -14.14
N GLN A 61 -3.93 -0.42 -13.77
CA GLN A 61 -4.72 -1.57 -14.20
C GLN A 61 -5.98 -1.78 -13.36
N HIS A 62 -5.94 -1.51 -12.06
CA HIS A 62 -6.99 -1.88 -11.12
C HIS A 62 -7.76 -0.70 -10.54
N GLY A 63 -7.19 0.51 -10.55
CA GLY A 63 -7.89 1.70 -10.09
C GLY A 63 -8.90 2.21 -11.10
N PRO A 64 -9.51 3.41 -10.88
CA PRO A 64 -9.27 4.28 -9.73
C PRO A 64 -10.02 3.91 -8.46
N ASP A 65 -11.03 3.05 -8.53
CA ASP A 65 -11.90 2.77 -7.38
C ASP A 65 -11.27 1.74 -6.47
N LEU A 66 -10.97 2.17 -5.25
CA LEU A 66 -10.31 1.34 -4.23
C LEU A 66 -11.17 1.27 -2.99
N VAL A 67 -10.93 0.23 -2.19
CA VAL A 67 -11.43 0.12 -0.82
C VAL A 67 -10.21 -0.01 0.09
N VAL A 68 -10.12 0.88 1.08
CA VAL A 68 -9.10 0.80 2.11
C VAL A 68 -9.71 0.22 3.38
N GLN A 69 -9.06 -0.81 3.94
CA GLN A 69 -9.40 -1.37 5.24
C GLN A 69 -8.32 -0.96 6.22
N THR A 70 -8.69 -0.19 7.25
CA THR A 70 -7.74 0.27 8.26
C THR A 70 -7.66 -0.74 9.39
N HIS A 71 -6.45 -1.00 9.86
CA HIS A 71 -6.19 -1.95 10.93
C HIS A 71 -5.86 -1.23 12.25
N ARG A 72 -4.74 -0.51 12.27
CA ARG A 72 -4.31 0.22 13.45
C ARG A 72 -3.36 1.34 13.03
N LYS A 73 -3.18 2.31 13.88
CA LYS A 73 -2.21 3.39 13.69
C LYS A 73 -0.84 2.92 14.14
N GLU A 74 0.16 3.08 13.28
CA GLU A 74 1.53 2.72 13.64
C GLU A 74 2.23 3.90 14.34
N LYS A 75 3.40 3.65 14.92
CA LYS A 75 4.07 4.61 15.82
C LYS A 75 4.46 5.95 15.17
N TYR A 76 4.54 6.00 13.85
CA TYR A 76 4.86 7.23 13.12
C TYR A 76 3.62 7.98 12.62
N GLY A 77 2.44 7.61 13.08
CA GLY A 77 1.19 8.30 12.76
C GLY A 77 0.52 7.85 11.48
N ARG A 78 1.07 6.89 10.76
CA ARG A 78 0.43 6.32 9.58
C ARG A 78 -0.52 5.20 9.99
N TRP A 79 -1.63 5.07 9.30
CA TRP A 79 -2.52 3.94 9.50
C TRP A 79 -2.04 2.74 8.71
N LEU A 80 -1.98 1.57 9.36
CA LEU A 80 -1.75 0.31 8.67
C LEU A 80 -3.03 -0.09 7.96
N ALA A 81 -2.92 -0.49 6.69
CA ALA A 81 -4.09 -0.70 5.85
C ALA A 81 -3.91 -1.84 4.86
N THR A 82 -5.04 -2.38 4.43
CA THR A 82 -5.12 -3.27 3.27
C THR A 82 -5.86 -2.52 2.17
N VAL A 83 -5.31 -2.51 0.96
CA VAL A 83 -5.89 -1.82 -0.19
C VAL A 83 -6.36 -2.86 -1.19
N THR A 84 -7.65 -2.78 -1.55
CA THR A 84 -8.29 -3.69 -2.50
C THR A 84 -8.95 -2.85 -3.59
N ALA A 85 -8.84 -3.31 -4.83
CA ALA A 85 -9.51 -2.65 -5.96
C ALA A 85 -10.93 -3.18 -6.14
N ALA A 86 -11.73 -2.43 -6.91
CA ALA A 86 -13.11 -2.81 -7.19
C ALA A 86 -13.23 -4.17 -7.91
N ASP A 87 -12.21 -4.57 -8.67
CA ASP A 87 -12.16 -5.87 -9.34
C ASP A 87 -11.78 -7.03 -8.43
N GLY A 88 -11.52 -6.77 -7.15
CA GLY A 88 -11.15 -7.78 -6.17
C GLY A 88 -9.65 -7.97 -5.98
N ALA A 89 -8.80 -7.33 -6.79
CA ALA A 89 -7.35 -7.44 -6.63
C ALA A 89 -6.92 -6.77 -5.32
N CYS A 90 -6.03 -7.42 -4.57
CA CYS A 90 -5.49 -6.89 -3.31
C CYS A 90 -4.04 -6.47 -3.51
N LEU A 91 -3.76 -5.18 -3.32
CA LEU A 91 -2.42 -4.63 -3.51
C LEU A 91 -1.40 -5.29 -2.57
N ASN A 92 -1.77 -5.48 -1.29
CA ASN A 92 -0.87 -6.10 -0.31
C ASN A 92 -0.43 -7.50 -0.77
N THR A 93 -1.39 -8.33 -1.15
CA THR A 93 -1.13 -9.69 -1.62
C THR A 93 -0.32 -9.68 -2.92
N ASP A 94 -0.71 -8.83 -3.85
CA ASP A 94 -0.09 -8.79 -5.18
C ASP A 94 1.37 -8.34 -5.12
N LEU A 95 1.71 -7.39 -4.23
CA LEU A 95 3.10 -6.97 -4.01
C LEU A 95 3.95 -8.14 -3.49
N LEU A 96 3.42 -8.90 -2.53
CA LEU A 96 4.12 -10.07 -1.98
C LEU A 96 4.30 -11.15 -3.03
N GLU A 97 3.24 -11.47 -3.78
CA GLU A 97 3.28 -12.51 -4.80
C GLU A 97 4.20 -12.15 -5.98
N ALA A 98 4.26 -10.86 -6.32
CA ALA A 98 5.14 -10.39 -7.38
C ALA A 98 6.62 -10.31 -6.98
N GLY A 99 6.93 -10.58 -5.69
CA GLY A 99 8.30 -10.49 -5.20
C GLY A 99 8.80 -9.06 -5.04
N GLN A 100 7.89 -8.09 -4.97
CA GLN A 100 8.25 -6.67 -4.79
C GLN A 100 8.31 -6.28 -3.32
N ALA A 101 7.83 -7.14 -2.43
CA ALA A 101 7.80 -6.90 -0.99
C ALA A 101 8.11 -8.18 -0.23
N ALA A 102 8.59 -8.01 1.01
CA ALA A 102 8.80 -9.12 1.95
C ALA A 102 7.76 -9.06 3.06
N PRO A 103 7.31 -10.22 3.61
CA PRO A 103 6.43 -10.23 4.77
C PRO A 103 7.08 -9.51 5.95
N TYR A 104 6.29 -8.71 6.68
CA TYR A 104 6.80 -7.94 7.81
C TYR A 104 5.66 -7.66 8.78
N ASP A 105 5.90 -7.93 10.07
CA ASP A 105 4.91 -7.76 11.13
C ASP A 105 5.03 -6.40 11.85
N GLY A 106 5.96 -5.55 11.43
CA GLY A 106 6.17 -4.24 12.05
C GLY A 106 7.20 -4.23 13.15
N THR A 107 7.81 -5.37 13.48
CA THR A 107 8.81 -5.47 14.56
C THR A 107 10.15 -5.96 14.00
N GLY A 108 11.22 -5.50 14.64
CA GLY A 108 12.58 -5.90 14.27
C GLY A 108 13.10 -5.27 12.99
N PRO A 109 14.19 -5.80 12.44
CA PRO A 109 14.76 -5.28 11.20
C PRO A 109 13.80 -5.46 10.03
N ARG A 110 13.74 -4.46 9.14
CA ARG A 110 12.90 -4.53 7.96
C ARG A 110 13.49 -5.51 6.94
N PRO A 111 12.75 -6.56 6.57
CA PRO A 111 13.23 -7.53 5.59
C PRO A 111 13.17 -6.96 4.18
N LEU A 112 13.97 -7.54 3.30
CA LEU A 112 13.92 -7.28 1.86
C LEU A 112 13.40 -8.51 1.15
N PRO A 113 12.70 -8.34 0.02
CA PRO A 113 12.28 -9.49 -0.78
C PRO A 113 13.49 -10.23 -1.32
N GLU A 114 13.35 -11.54 -1.51
CA GLU A 114 14.40 -12.33 -2.11
C GLU A 114 14.62 -11.92 -3.57
N PRO A 115 15.87 -11.96 -4.06
CA PRO A 115 16.12 -11.66 -5.47
C PRO A 115 15.36 -12.62 -6.38
N LYS A 116 14.82 -12.07 -7.46
CA LYS A 116 14.22 -12.90 -8.51
C LYS A 116 15.32 -13.48 -9.37
N GLU A 117 15.22 -14.75 -9.64
CA GLU A 117 16.11 -15.44 -10.56
C GLU A 117 15.63 -15.31 -12.00
#